data_f0a74c6fdd255ac567ad48bf0b25e836
#
_entry.id   f0a74c6fdd255ac567ad48bf0b25e836
#
_cell.length_a   1.000
_cell.length_b   1.000
_cell.length_c   1.000
_cell.angle_alpha   90.00
_cell.angle_beta   90.00
_cell.angle_gamma   90.00
#
_symmetry.space_group_name_H-M   'P 1'
#
loop_
_entity.id
_entity.type
_entity.pdbx_description
1 polymer ?
#
loop_
_entity_poly.entity_id
_entity_poly.type
_entity_poly.pdbx_seq_one_letter_code
_entity_poly.pdbx_strand_id
1 'polypeptide(L)'
;MLNIAELTHVYANGVRALDRVSLSIPKGMYGLLGPNGAGKSTLMRTVATLQAPTSGSIRFGEIDVIKNPEALRRTLGYLPQDFGVYPRVSAQDMLDHMAVLKGIADAKVRRETVDDLLNQTNLWAVRKKALAGFSGGMRQRFGIAQALIGDPRLIIVDEPTAGLDPEERTRFLNLLAEIGDNTVVILSTHIVEDVSDLCPAMAIICDGRIVRTGEPALLIGELSGRIWTKTIDRSELEACRERLAVISTRLFAGRTVVHVLADADPGEGFARYDGGLEDVYFSTLHAARATA
;
A
#
# COMPACT_ATOMS: atom_id res chain seq x y z
N MET A 1 -6.86 16.14 1.59
CA MET A 1 -6.13 15.90 0.33
C MET A 1 -4.65 16.06 0.60
N LEU A 2 -3.82 15.10 0.16
CA LEU A 2 -2.37 15.16 0.21
C LEU A 2 -1.83 15.43 -1.20
N ASN A 3 -0.99 16.45 -1.34
CA ASN A 3 -0.36 16.81 -2.60
C ASN A 3 1.15 16.68 -2.48
N ILE A 4 1.75 15.98 -3.41
CA ILE A 4 3.19 15.75 -3.53
C ILE A 4 3.59 16.31 -4.90
N ALA A 5 4.64 17.16 -4.96
CA ALA A 5 5.09 17.75 -6.19
C ALA A 5 6.61 17.63 -6.33
N GLU A 6 7.05 17.04 -7.45
CA GLU A 6 8.43 16.85 -7.88
C GLU A 6 9.35 16.30 -6.79
N LEU A 7 8.82 15.37 -5.96
CA LEU A 7 9.52 14.84 -4.79
C LEU A 7 10.68 13.95 -5.23
N THR A 8 11.88 14.30 -4.82
CA THR A 8 13.10 13.54 -5.11
C THR A 8 13.79 13.17 -3.81
N HIS A 9 14.25 11.93 -3.71
CA HIS A 9 15.07 11.48 -2.58
C HIS A 9 16.25 10.67 -3.08
N VAL A 10 17.45 11.12 -2.71
CA VAL A 10 18.72 10.45 -3.00
C VAL A 10 19.38 10.11 -1.69
N TYR A 11 19.65 8.82 -1.47
CA TYR A 11 20.37 8.34 -0.28
C TYR A 11 21.85 8.72 -0.32
N ALA A 12 22.52 8.70 0.83
CA ALA A 12 23.94 9.02 0.96
C ALA A 12 24.88 8.16 0.09
N ASN A 13 24.44 6.94 -0.26
CA ASN A 13 25.16 6.04 -1.17
C ASN A 13 24.93 6.37 -2.67
N GLY A 14 24.25 7.46 -2.99
CA GLY A 14 23.96 7.91 -4.35
C GLY A 14 22.73 7.26 -5.00
N VAL A 15 22.05 6.31 -4.33
CA VAL A 15 20.84 5.69 -4.87
C VAL A 15 19.69 6.70 -4.88
N ARG A 16 19.15 7.00 -6.07
CA ARG A 16 17.95 7.82 -6.25
C ARG A 16 16.72 6.94 -6.09
N ALA A 17 16.13 6.96 -4.90
CA ALA A 17 14.98 6.13 -4.56
C ALA A 17 13.63 6.77 -4.96
N LEU A 18 13.59 8.11 -5.10
CA LEU A 18 12.45 8.84 -5.67
C LEU A 18 12.99 9.84 -6.70
N ASP A 19 12.36 9.89 -7.86
CA ASP A 19 12.71 10.79 -8.95
C ASP A 19 11.50 11.57 -9.43
N ARG A 20 11.37 12.81 -8.93
CA ARG A 20 10.31 13.77 -9.29
C ARG A 20 8.90 13.21 -9.16
N VAL A 21 8.64 12.48 -8.07
CA VAL A 21 7.31 11.92 -7.78
C VAL A 21 6.32 13.04 -7.58
N SER A 22 5.23 13.03 -8.35
CA SER A 22 4.10 13.95 -8.21
C SER A 22 2.80 13.15 -8.09
N LEU A 23 2.04 13.39 -7.01
CA LEU A 23 0.79 12.71 -6.70
C LEU A 23 -0.18 13.64 -5.98
N SER A 24 -1.46 13.50 -6.31
CA SER A 24 -2.58 14.09 -5.57
C SER A 24 -3.44 12.97 -5.01
N ILE A 25 -3.50 12.86 -3.68
CA ILE A 25 -4.21 11.78 -2.99
C ILE A 25 -5.43 12.37 -2.29
N PRO A 26 -6.66 12.01 -2.72
CA PRO A 26 -7.90 12.48 -2.12
C PRO A 26 -8.16 11.83 -0.75
N LYS A 27 -9.27 12.19 -0.11
CA LYS A 27 -9.83 11.41 0.99
C LYS A 27 -10.27 10.04 0.49
N GLY A 28 -10.30 9.07 1.37
CA GLY A 28 -10.59 7.67 1.06
C GLY A 28 -9.35 6.81 1.01
N MET A 29 -9.56 5.55 0.65
CA MET A 29 -8.47 4.60 0.42
C MET A 29 -7.74 4.90 -0.88
N TYR A 30 -6.42 4.90 -0.85
CA TYR A 30 -5.56 5.10 -2.00
C TYR A 30 -4.47 4.03 -2.06
N GLY A 31 -4.45 3.25 -3.14
CA GLY A 31 -3.46 2.20 -3.35
C GLY A 31 -2.16 2.71 -3.93
N LEU A 32 -1.03 2.34 -3.37
CA LEU A 32 0.28 2.54 -3.95
C LEU A 32 0.90 1.18 -4.28
N LEU A 33 0.79 0.77 -5.52
CA LEU A 33 1.37 -0.47 -6.04
C LEU A 33 2.79 -0.26 -6.57
N GLY A 34 3.63 -1.27 -6.44
CA GLY A 34 4.95 -1.28 -7.05
C GLY A 34 5.78 -2.47 -6.60
N PRO A 35 6.77 -2.89 -7.39
CA PRO A 35 7.65 -4.00 -7.01
C PRO A 35 8.52 -3.63 -5.80
N ASN A 36 9.18 -4.63 -5.23
CA ASN A 36 10.17 -4.40 -4.18
C ASN A 36 11.31 -3.54 -4.72
N GLY A 37 11.74 -2.55 -3.95
CA GLY A 37 12.76 -1.59 -4.37
C GLY A 37 12.25 -0.42 -5.23
N ALA A 38 10.96 -0.38 -5.63
CA ALA A 38 10.41 0.69 -6.47
C ALA A 38 10.36 2.08 -5.82
N GLY A 39 10.60 2.19 -4.51
CA GLY A 39 10.58 3.47 -3.77
C GLY A 39 9.36 3.65 -2.86
N LYS A 40 8.44 2.68 -2.75
CA LYS A 40 7.24 2.76 -1.91
C LYS A 40 7.55 3.18 -0.47
N SER A 41 8.33 2.39 0.25
CA SER A 41 8.66 2.69 1.67
C SER A 41 9.47 3.98 1.83
N THR A 42 10.28 4.36 0.83
CA THR A 42 10.95 5.67 0.82
C THR A 42 9.93 6.81 0.73
N LEU A 43 8.94 6.69 -0.16
CA LEU A 43 7.86 7.66 -0.27
C LEU A 43 7.05 7.74 1.02
N MET A 44 6.64 6.58 1.59
CA MET A 44 5.88 6.52 2.85
C MET A 44 6.64 7.16 4.01
N ARG A 45 7.94 6.85 4.18
CA ARG A 45 8.78 7.45 5.23
C ARG A 45 8.95 8.96 5.05
N THR A 46 9.07 9.43 3.82
CA THR A 46 9.21 10.87 3.53
C THR A 46 7.90 11.60 3.85
N VAL A 47 6.75 11.06 3.43
CA VAL A 47 5.43 11.64 3.77
C VAL A 47 5.19 11.58 5.28
N ALA A 48 5.57 10.48 5.96
CA ALA A 48 5.48 10.32 7.41
C ALA A 48 6.48 11.21 8.20
N THR A 49 7.28 12.02 7.50
CA THR A 49 8.29 12.91 8.12
C THR A 49 9.40 12.20 8.89
N LEU A 50 9.67 10.93 8.55
CA LEU A 50 10.76 10.15 9.15
C LEU A 50 12.10 10.40 8.46
N GLN A 51 12.07 10.98 7.28
CA GLN A 51 13.24 11.42 6.51
C GLN A 51 12.90 12.66 5.68
N ALA A 52 13.87 13.53 5.45
CA ALA A 52 13.70 14.69 4.59
C ALA A 52 13.91 14.30 3.12
N PRO A 53 13.13 14.85 2.17
CA PRO A 53 13.43 14.69 0.75
C PRO A 53 14.68 15.52 0.35
N THR A 54 15.29 15.15 -0.78
CA THR A 54 16.37 15.94 -1.39
C THR A 54 15.82 17.21 -2.03
N SER A 55 14.65 17.12 -2.67
CA SER A 55 13.94 18.25 -3.27
C SER A 55 12.46 17.95 -3.45
N GLY A 56 11.68 18.95 -3.86
CA GLY A 56 10.23 18.84 -4.04
C GLY A 56 9.45 19.37 -2.83
N SER A 57 8.14 19.16 -2.83
CA SER A 57 7.26 19.62 -1.75
C SER A 57 6.16 18.62 -1.43
N ILE A 58 5.69 18.66 -0.18
CA ILE A 58 4.57 17.86 0.30
C ILE A 58 3.62 18.77 1.07
N ARG A 59 2.34 18.77 0.72
CA ARG A 59 1.30 19.54 1.41
C ARG A 59 0.15 18.62 1.81
N PHE A 60 -0.28 18.72 3.06
CA PHE A 60 -1.48 18.06 3.55
C PHE A 60 -2.50 19.12 3.99
N GLY A 61 -3.50 19.38 3.15
CA GLY A 61 -4.34 20.56 3.31
C GLY A 61 -3.48 21.83 3.34
N GLU A 62 -3.59 22.61 4.43
CA GLU A 62 -2.79 23.83 4.63
C GLU A 62 -1.39 23.56 5.22
N ILE A 63 -1.11 22.33 5.64
CA ILE A 63 0.17 21.97 6.26
C ILE A 63 1.24 21.78 5.18
N ASP A 64 2.30 22.59 5.21
CA ASP A 64 3.54 22.31 4.52
C ASP A 64 4.32 21.27 5.36
N VAL A 65 4.33 20.02 4.88
CA VAL A 65 4.84 18.88 5.63
C VAL A 65 6.34 18.96 5.90
N ILE A 66 7.09 19.57 4.98
CA ILE A 66 8.54 19.69 5.09
C ILE A 66 8.91 20.78 6.11
N LYS A 67 8.20 21.92 6.08
CA LYS A 67 8.47 23.04 6.99
C LYS A 67 7.87 22.84 8.39
N ASN A 68 6.70 22.14 8.46
CA ASN A 68 5.95 21.95 9.70
C ASN A 68 5.68 20.46 9.96
N PRO A 69 6.70 19.61 10.10
CA PRO A 69 6.52 18.16 10.26
C PRO A 69 5.73 17.80 11.52
N GLU A 70 5.86 18.59 12.60
CA GLU A 70 5.13 18.32 13.84
C GLU A 70 3.63 18.55 13.71
N ALA A 71 3.21 19.53 12.90
CA ALA A 71 1.80 19.75 12.63
C ALA A 71 1.18 18.53 11.92
N LEU A 72 1.92 17.90 10.99
CA LEU A 72 1.47 16.65 10.37
C LEU A 72 1.43 15.51 11.39
N ARG A 73 2.49 15.29 12.18
CA ARG A 73 2.59 14.17 13.13
C ARG A 73 1.43 14.11 14.14
N ARG A 74 0.83 15.26 14.46
CA ARG A 74 -0.36 15.33 15.32
C ARG A 74 -1.59 14.69 14.68
N THR A 75 -1.67 14.69 13.35
CA THR A 75 -2.81 14.21 12.56
C THR A 75 -2.48 12.98 11.73
N LEU A 76 -1.29 12.40 11.92
CA LEU A 76 -0.79 11.25 11.18
C LEU A 76 -0.93 9.98 12.00
N GLY A 77 -1.52 8.95 11.42
CA GLY A 77 -1.36 7.55 11.81
C GLY A 77 -0.35 6.87 10.89
N TYR A 78 0.60 6.14 11.44
CA TYR A 78 1.57 5.43 10.61
C TYR A 78 1.77 4.00 11.11
N LEU A 79 1.49 3.04 10.25
CA LEU A 79 1.81 1.63 10.44
C LEU A 79 2.93 1.25 9.45
N PRO A 80 4.17 1.17 9.89
CA PRO A 80 5.27 0.70 9.06
C PRO A 80 5.17 -0.82 8.83
N GLN A 81 5.86 -1.31 7.80
CA GLN A 81 5.97 -2.73 7.47
C GLN A 81 6.46 -3.57 8.66
N ASP A 82 7.51 -3.09 9.33
CA ASP A 82 8.03 -3.66 10.56
C ASP A 82 7.94 -2.62 11.69
N PHE A 83 7.27 -2.97 12.76
CA PHE A 83 7.25 -2.16 13.97
C PHE A 83 7.60 -2.99 15.20
N GLY A 84 8.47 -2.42 16.00
CA GLY A 84 8.87 -3.00 17.28
C GLY A 84 7.77 -2.84 18.32
N VAL A 85 7.62 -3.84 19.18
CA VAL A 85 6.77 -3.77 20.36
C VAL A 85 7.61 -3.99 21.61
N TYR A 86 7.27 -3.34 22.70
CA TYR A 86 7.87 -3.62 24.00
C TYR A 86 7.36 -4.98 24.50
N PRO A 87 8.24 -6.02 24.55
CA PRO A 87 7.77 -7.40 24.67
C PRO A 87 7.03 -7.72 25.95
N ARG A 88 7.31 -6.99 27.05
CA ARG A 88 6.72 -7.22 28.37
C ARG A 88 5.57 -6.29 28.71
N VAL A 89 5.19 -5.39 27.80
CA VAL A 89 4.11 -4.42 28.02
C VAL A 89 2.83 -5.00 27.43
N SER A 90 1.70 -4.76 28.09
CA SER A 90 0.39 -5.16 27.57
C SER A 90 -0.07 -4.24 26.44
N ALA A 91 -0.99 -4.73 25.59
CA ALA A 91 -1.56 -3.90 24.53
C ALA A 91 -2.25 -2.64 25.09
N GLN A 92 -2.99 -2.79 26.17
CA GLN A 92 -3.67 -1.68 26.84
C GLN A 92 -2.70 -0.63 27.37
N ASP A 93 -1.66 -1.04 28.10
CA ASP A 93 -0.69 -0.10 28.66
C ASP A 93 0.12 0.61 27.57
N MET A 94 0.43 -0.10 26.48
CA MET A 94 1.16 0.49 25.35
C MET A 94 0.32 1.52 24.61
N LEU A 95 -0.96 1.24 24.34
CA LEU A 95 -1.87 2.21 23.72
C LEU A 95 -2.12 3.41 24.63
N ASP A 96 -2.27 3.21 25.96
CA ASP A 96 -2.40 4.32 26.92
C ASP A 96 -1.16 5.23 26.89
N HIS A 97 0.04 4.64 26.89
CA HIS A 97 1.28 5.39 26.79
C HIS A 97 1.36 6.19 25.48
N MET A 98 1.01 5.57 24.35
CA MET A 98 1.00 6.24 23.05
C MET A 98 -0.03 7.35 22.97
N ALA A 99 -1.18 7.18 23.60
CA ALA A 99 -2.22 8.21 23.68
C ALA A 99 -1.73 9.44 24.47
N VAL A 100 -0.93 9.24 25.53
CA VAL A 100 -0.24 10.35 26.21
C VAL A 100 0.70 11.09 25.26
N LEU A 101 1.52 10.36 24.49
CA LEU A 101 2.46 10.95 23.52
C LEU A 101 1.73 11.70 22.38
N LYS A 102 0.51 11.28 22.05
CA LYS A 102 -0.37 11.97 21.09
C LYS A 102 -1.08 13.20 21.70
N GLY A 103 -0.86 13.49 23.00
CA GLY A 103 -1.39 14.66 23.66
C GLY A 103 -2.75 14.47 24.33
N ILE A 104 -3.26 13.24 24.47
CA ILE A 104 -4.49 12.94 25.24
C ILE A 104 -4.13 12.94 26.73
N ALA A 105 -4.13 14.13 27.35
CA ALA A 105 -3.70 14.32 28.73
C ALA A 105 -4.75 13.84 29.76
N ASP A 106 -6.04 14.00 29.44
CA ASP A 106 -7.12 13.58 30.35
C ASP A 106 -7.19 12.06 30.47
N ALA A 107 -7.06 11.54 31.67
CA ALA A 107 -6.99 10.10 31.94
C ALA A 107 -8.31 9.36 31.61
N LYS A 108 -9.47 10.04 31.75
CA LYS A 108 -10.76 9.44 31.42
C LYS A 108 -10.93 9.33 29.93
N VAL A 109 -10.71 10.42 29.19
CA VAL A 109 -10.76 10.44 27.71
C VAL A 109 -9.78 9.43 27.13
N ARG A 110 -8.57 9.36 27.68
CA ARG A 110 -7.55 8.40 27.22
C ARG A 110 -7.98 6.95 27.41
N ARG A 111 -8.55 6.62 28.57
CA ARG A 111 -9.08 5.27 28.82
C ARG A 111 -10.21 4.92 27.85
N GLU A 112 -11.18 5.81 27.66
CA GLU A 112 -12.28 5.62 26.72
C GLU A 112 -11.73 5.39 25.29
N THR A 113 -10.81 6.24 24.83
CA THR A 113 -10.16 6.09 23.52
C THR A 113 -9.46 4.73 23.37
N VAL A 114 -8.69 4.30 24.37
CA VAL A 114 -7.97 3.02 24.34
C VAL A 114 -8.94 1.83 24.35
N ASP A 115 -9.99 1.91 25.15
CA ASP A 115 -11.00 0.85 25.24
C ASP A 115 -11.77 0.71 23.91
N ASP A 116 -12.13 1.82 23.27
CA ASP A 116 -12.80 1.84 21.98
C ASP A 116 -11.90 1.25 20.88
N LEU A 117 -10.63 1.65 20.80
CA LEU A 117 -9.66 1.11 19.84
C LEU A 117 -9.43 -0.39 20.03
N LEU A 118 -9.33 -0.87 21.28
CA LEU A 118 -9.18 -2.30 21.57
C LEU A 118 -10.43 -3.11 21.16
N ASN A 119 -11.62 -2.54 21.29
CA ASN A 119 -12.85 -3.16 20.82
C ASN A 119 -12.92 -3.15 19.28
N GLN A 120 -12.70 -2.01 18.64
CA GLN A 120 -12.71 -1.86 17.18
C GLN A 120 -11.74 -2.80 16.48
N THR A 121 -10.55 -2.99 17.07
CA THR A 121 -9.54 -3.90 16.51
C THR A 121 -9.67 -5.35 17.00
N ASN A 122 -10.74 -5.69 17.74
CA ASN A 122 -10.97 -7.02 18.30
C ASN A 122 -9.81 -7.55 19.15
N LEU A 123 -9.22 -6.66 19.97
CA LEU A 123 -8.13 -6.98 20.90
C LEU A 123 -8.57 -6.91 22.38
N TRP A 124 -9.83 -6.57 22.65
CA TRP A 124 -10.34 -6.38 24.00
C TRP A 124 -10.10 -7.57 24.92
N ALA A 125 -10.39 -8.79 24.45
CA ALA A 125 -10.24 -10.00 25.24
C ALA A 125 -8.79 -10.30 25.66
N VAL A 126 -7.84 -9.80 24.89
CA VAL A 126 -6.38 -10.02 25.08
C VAL A 126 -5.62 -8.77 25.51
N ARG A 127 -6.33 -7.66 25.79
CA ARG A 127 -5.74 -6.36 26.06
C ARG A 127 -4.68 -6.30 27.16
N LYS A 128 -4.80 -7.20 28.15
CA LYS A 128 -3.85 -7.32 29.28
C LYS A 128 -2.70 -8.30 29.01
N LYS A 129 -2.72 -8.99 27.86
CA LYS A 129 -1.66 -9.90 27.46
C LYS A 129 -0.46 -9.11 26.96
N ALA A 130 0.75 -9.56 27.31
CA ALA A 130 1.98 -8.97 26.81
C ALA A 130 2.09 -9.10 25.28
N LEU A 131 2.53 -8.04 24.60
CA LEU A 131 2.62 -7.96 23.13
C LEU A 131 3.53 -9.02 22.51
N ALA A 132 4.53 -9.51 23.25
CA ALA A 132 5.37 -10.62 22.80
C ALA A 132 4.59 -11.91 22.52
N GLY A 133 3.44 -12.09 23.17
CA GLY A 133 2.58 -13.26 22.99
C GLY A 133 1.50 -13.10 21.92
N PHE A 134 1.53 -12.03 21.11
CA PHE A 134 0.57 -11.80 20.04
C PHE A 134 0.95 -12.59 18.78
N SER A 135 -0.06 -13.14 18.08
CA SER A 135 0.11 -13.68 16.73
C SER A 135 0.44 -12.56 15.74
N GLY A 136 0.81 -12.91 14.50
CA GLY A 136 1.04 -11.94 13.43
C GLY A 136 -0.17 -11.03 13.22
N GLY A 137 -1.36 -11.61 13.03
CA GLY A 137 -2.60 -10.85 12.86
C GLY A 137 -2.97 -9.99 14.08
N MET A 138 -2.74 -10.50 15.31
CA MET A 138 -2.94 -9.68 16.52
C MET A 138 -1.98 -8.48 16.56
N ARG A 139 -0.72 -8.66 16.13
CA ARG A 139 0.25 -7.56 16.05
C ARG A 139 -0.18 -6.53 15.01
N GLN A 140 -0.62 -6.93 13.84
CA GLN A 140 -1.10 -6.00 12.81
C GLN A 140 -2.32 -5.21 13.30
N ARG A 141 -3.29 -5.86 13.93
CA ARG A 141 -4.45 -5.18 14.52
C ARG A 141 -4.04 -4.22 15.64
N PHE A 142 -3.05 -4.57 16.45
CA PHE A 142 -2.47 -3.65 17.43
C PHE A 142 -1.78 -2.45 16.75
N GLY A 143 -1.05 -2.67 15.66
CA GLY A 143 -0.44 -1.61 14.86
C GLY A 143 -1.45 -0.62 14.29
N ILE A 144 -2.62 -1.11 13.84
CA ILE A 144 -3.74 -0.24 13.42
C ILE A 144 -4.31 0.52 14.62
N ALA A 145 -4.58 -0.15 15.75
CA ALA A 145 -5.06 0.55 16.95
C ALA A 145 -4.12 1.69 17.33
N GLN A 146 -2.81 1.45 17.27
CA GLN A 146 -1.78 2.46 17.51
C GLN A 146 -1.85 3.60 16.48
N ALA A 147 -2.02 3.29 15.19
CA ALA A 147 -2.08 4.28 14.13
C ALA A 147 -3.33 5.17 14.22
N LEU A 148 -4.42 4.66 14.80
CA LEU A 148 -5.69 5.36 14.97
C LEU A 148 -5.75 6.28 16.19
N ILE A 149 -4.78 6.22 17.10
CA ILE A 149 -4.76 7.08 18.30
C ILE A 149 -4.78 8.56 17.88
N GLY A 150 -5.71 9.32 18.47
CA GLY A 150 -5.82 10.76 18.27
C GLY A 150 -6.56 11.17 17.00
N ASP A 151 -7.41 10.31 16.45
CA ASP A 151 -8.26 10.57 15.30
C ASP A 151 -7.49 11.17 14.11
N PRO A 152 -6.60 10.37 13.48
CA PRO A 152 -5.73 10.86 12.43
C PRO A 152 -6.51 11.24 11.17
N ARG A 153 -6.07 12.29 10.49
CA ARG A 153 -6.62 12.75 9.21
C ARG A 153 -5.85 12.19 8.01
N LEU A 154 -4.67 11.65 8.24
CA LEU A 154 -3.83 10.92 7.28
C LEU A 154 -3.36 9.63 7.94
N ILE A 155 -3.59 8.52 7.29
CA ILE A 155 -3.10 7.21 7.71
C ILE A 155 -2.22 6.64 6.60
N ILE A 156 -1.06 6.16 6.97
CA ILE A 156 -0.12 5.48 6.06
C ILE A 156 0.07 4.06 6.58
N VAL A 157 -0.15 3.09 5.70
CA VAL A 157 -0.06 1.67 6.01
C VAL A 157 0.88 1.03 5.00
N ASP A 158 2.04 0.59 5.45
CA ASP A 158 3.10 0.06 4.58
C ASP A 158 3.16 -1.46 4.67
N GLU A 159 2.75 -2.15 3.60
CA GLU A 159 2.71 -3.61 3.44
C GLU A 159 2.04 -4.39 4.60
N PRO A 160 0.83 -4.02 5.03
CA PRO A 160 0.25 -4.51 6.28
C PRO A 160 -0.23 -5.96 6.23
N THR A 161 -0.48 -6.50 5.06
CA THR A 161 -1.07 -7.85 4.88
C THR A 161 -0.01 -8.92 4.65
N ALA A 162 1.26 -8.52 4.56
CA ALA A 162 2.37 -9.45 4.36
C ALA A 162 2.48 -10.44 5.53
N GLY A 163 2.41 -11.73 5.21
CA GLY A 163 2.53 -12.80 6.22
C GLY A 163 1.27 -13.05 7.08
N LEU A 164 0.14 -12.44 6.75
CA LEU A 164 -1.15 -12.79 7.34
C LEU A 164 -1.76 -14.00 6.62
N ASP A 165 -2.47 -14.83 7.38
CA ASP A 165 -3.34 -15.83 6.78
C ASP A 165 -4.57 -15.18 6.10
N PRO A 166 -5.28 -15.88 5.20
CA PRO A 166 -6.38 -15.29 4.43
C PRO A 166 -7.52 -14.72 5.30
N GLU A 167 -7.82 -15.32 6.43
CA GLU A 167 -8.89 -14.87 7.33
C GLU A 167 -8.49 -13.56 8.04
N GLU A 168 -7.26 -13.50 8.57
CA GLU A 168 -6.73 -12.30 9.22
C GLU A 168 -6.54 -11.17 8.20
N ARG A 169 -6.12 -11.47 6.96
CA ARG A 169 -6.03 -10.49 5.86
C ARG A 169 -7.39 -9.86 5.59
N THR A 170 -8.43 -10.67 5.38
CA THR A 170 -9.79 -10.18 5.12
C THR A 170 -10.30 -9.30 6.27
N ARG A 171 -10.11 -9.73 7.52
CA ARG A 171 -10.50 -8.94 8.70
C ARG A 171 -9.77 -7.60 8.76
N PHE A 172 -8.49 -7.60 8.45
CA PHE A 172 -7.66 -6.40 8.45
C PHE A 172 -8.11 -5.41 7.36
N LEU A 173 -8.37 -5.91 6.15
CA LEU A 173 -8.84 -5.09 5.03
C LEU A 173 -10.21 -4.46 5.31
N ASN A 174 -11.14 -5.22 5.90
CA ASN A 174 -12.45 -4.72 6.31
C ASN A 174 -12.32 -3.59 7.34
N LEU A 175 -11.42 -3.73 8.32
CA LEU A 175 -11.15 -2.69 9.31
C LEU A 175 -10.61 -1.42 8.66
N LEU A 176 -9.71 -1.53 7.67
CA LEU A 176 -9.20 -0.37 6.93
C LEU A 176 -10.29 0.31 6.10
N ALA A 177 -11.19 -0.45 5.50
CA ALA A 177 -12.31 0.08 4.72
C ALA A 177 -13.24 0.95 5.59
N GLU A 178 -13.59 0.48 6.80
CA GLU A 178 -14.41 1.23 7.76
C GLU A 178 -13.81 2.59 8.18
N ILE A 179 -12.46 2.66 8.23
CA ILE A 179 -11.74 3.88 8.61
C ILE A 179 -11.66 4.88 7.45
N GLY A 180 -11.71 4.39 6.20
CA GLY A 180 -11.39 5.16 5.00
C GLY A 180 -12.32 6.32 4.66
N ASP A 181 -13.59 6.33 5.11
CA ASP A 181 -14.62 7.23 4.60
C ASP A 181 -14.29 8.74 4.70
N ASN A 182 -13.64 9.18 5.77
CA ASN A 182 -13.35 10.60 6.01
C ASN A 182 -11.86 10.94 6.13
N THR A 183 -10.99 9.96 6.03
CA THR A 183 -9.55 10.04 6.25
C THR A 183 -8.82 9.79 4.93
N VAL A 184 -7.66 10.38 4.73
CA VAL A 184 -6.74 9.98 3.66
C VAL A 184 -6.00 8.74 4.12
N VAL A 185 -6.23 7.59 3.49
CA VAL A 185 -5.54 6.34 3.83
C VAL A 185 -4.69 5.90 2.65
N ILE A 186 -3.38 5.81 2.84
CA ILE A 186 -2.46 5.31 1.81
C ILE A 186 -2.08 3.87 2.16
N LEU A 187 -2.50 2.94 1.31
CA LEU A 187 -2.14 1.53 1.38
C LEU A 187 -0.98 1.27 0.43
N SER A 188 0.22 1.09 0.95
CA SER A 188 1.39 0.66 0.18
C SER A 188 1.45 -0.86 0.17
N THR A 189 1.42 -1.47 -1.00
CA THR A 189 1.44 -2.92 -1.14
C THR A 189 2.05 -3.36 -2.48
N HIS A 190 2.47 -4.61 -2.55
CA HIS A 190 2.79 -5.30 -3.81
C HIS A 190 1.71 -6.31 -4.19
N ILE A 191 0.66 -6.44 -3.38
CA ILE A 191 -0.47 -7.35 -3.58
C ILE A 191 -1.58 -6.58 -4.31
N VAL A 192 -1.80 -6.94 -5.57
CA VAL A 192 -2.73 -6.23 -6.46
C VAL A 192 -4.18 -6.34 -5.99
N GLU A 193 -4.54 -7.51 -5.45
CA GLU A 193 -5.90 -7.78 -4.95
C GLU A 193 -6.28 -6.84 -3.80
N ASP A 194 -5.35 -6.49 -2.88
CA ASP A 194 -5.64 -5.56 -1.79
C ASP A 194 -6.10 -4.20 -2.33
N VAL A 195 -5.48 -3.74 -3.43
CA VAL A 195 -5.85 -2.46 -4.06
C VAL A 195 -7.13 -2.57 -4.84
N SER A 196 -7.33 -3.68 -5.58
CA SER A 196 -8.54 -3.93 -6.34
C SER A 196 -9.79 -3.92 -5.45
N ASP A 197 -9.68 -4.52 -4.26
CA ASP A 197 -10.80 -4.71 -3.34
C ASP A 197 -11.14 -3.45 -2.52
N LEU A 198 -10.12 -2.63 -2.20
CA LEU A 198 -10.28 -1.55 -1.22
C LEU A 198 -10.14 -0.14 -1.78
N CYS A 199 -9.39 0.06 -2.87
CA CYS A 199 -8.94 1.39 -3.24
C CYS A 199 -9.71 1.93 -4.43
N PRO A 200 -10.52 2.99 -4.28
CA PRO A 200 -11.19 3.65 -5.40
C PRO A 200 -10.21 4.37 -6.33
N ALA A 201 -9.00 4.66 -5.85
CA ALA A 201 -7.95 5.30 -6.64
C ALA A 201 -6.58 4.73 -6.28
N MET A 202 -5.67 4.72 -7.26
CA MET A 202 -4.36 4.13 -7.09
C MET A 202 -3.26 4.81 -7.91
N ALA A 203 -2.02 4.50 -7.55
CA ALA A 203 -0.84 4.76 -8.37
C ALA A 203 0.05 3.52 -8.46
N ILE A 204 0.77 3.40 -9.59
CA ILE A 204 1.86 2.43 -9.75
C ILE A 204 3.18 3.21 -9.74
N ILE A 205 4.09 2.80 -8.86
CA ILE A 205 5.45 3.32 -8.78
C ILE A 205 6.43 2.27 -9.29
N CYS A 206 7.36 2.69 -10.16
CA CYS A 206 8.44 1.87 -10.67
C CYS A 206 9.70 2.72 -10.75
N ASP A 207 10.83 2.18 -10.26
CA ASP A 207 12.15 2.84 -10.27
C ASP A 207 12.12 4.29 -9.77
N GLY A 208 11.40 4.51 -8.68
CA GLY A 208 11.27 5.82 -8.02
C GLY A 208 10.35 6.81 -8.74
N ARG A 209 9.62 6.41 -9.77
CA ARG A 209 8.72 7.28 -10.55
C ARG A 209 7.30 6.75 -10.53
N ILE A 210 6.32 7.66 -10.54
CA ILE A 210 4.92 7.28 -10.77
C ILE A 210 4.76 7.05 -12.27
N VAL A 211 4.39 5.82 -12.64
CA VAL A 211 4.23 5.39 -14.04
C VAL A 211 2.78 5.29 -14.46
N ARG A 212 1.85 5.17 -13.51
CA ARG A 212 0.41 5.12 -13.76
C ARG A 212 -0.36 5.63 -12.55
N THR A 213 -1.48 6.31 -12.80
CA THR A 213 -2.48 6.70 -11.78
C THR A 213 -3.87 6.54 -12.35
N GLY A 214 -4.86 6.25 -11.51
CA GLY A 214 -6.26 6.19 -11.93
C GLY A 214 -7.14 5.41 -10.97
N GLU A 215 -8.39 5.25 -11.37
CA GLU A 215 -9.35 4.35 -10.72
C GLU A 215 -9.13 2.93 -11.25
N PRO A 216 -9.00 1.89 -10.41
CA PRO A 216 -8.76 0.52 -10.86
C PRO A 216 -9.71 0.06 -11.95
N ALA A 217 -11.02 0.31 -11.81
CA ALA A 217 -12.03 -0.08 -12.79
C ALA A 217 -11.82 0.57 -14.16
N LEU A 218 -11.46 1.86 -14.20
CA LEU A 218 -11.20 2.56 -15.46
C LEU A 218 -9.92 2.02 -16.12
N LEU A 219 -8.87 1.79 -15.34
CA LEU A 219 -7.60 1.24 -15.84
C LEU A 219 -7.78 -0.17 -16.43
N ILE A 220 -8.60 -1.02 -15.78
CA ILE A 220 -8.97 -2.34 -16.31
C ILE A 220 -9.74 -2.18 -17.62
N GLY A 221 -10.68 -1.24 -17.68
CA GLY A 221 -11.46 -0.97 -18.89
C GLY A 221 -10.61 -0.60 -20.11
N GLU A 222 -9.47 0.09 -19.92
CA GLU A 222 -8.53 0.44 -21.00
C GLU A 222 -7.87 -0.79 -21.64
N LEU A 223 -7.78 -1.91 -20.91
CA LEU A 223 -7.24 -3.18 -21.42
C LEU A 223 -8.32 -4.09 -22.03
N SER A 224 -9.60 -3.69 -21.97
CA SER A 224 -10.70 -4.52 -22.46
C SER A 224 -10.48 -4.91 -23.91
N GLY A 225 -10.55 -6.21 -24.17
CA GLY A 225 -10.37 -6.80 -25.50
C GLY A 225 -8.95 -6.81 -26.05
N ARG A 226 -7.95 -6.42 -25.25
CA ARG A 226 -6.53 -6.38 -25.63
C ARG A 226 -5.69 -7.42 -24.91
N ILE A 227 -6.26 -8.14 -23.95
CA ILE A 227 -5.57 -9.21 -23.23
C ILE A 227 -5.97 -10.56 -23.84
N TRP A 228 -4.97 -11.36 -24.12
CA TRP A 228 -5.12 -12.70 -24.66
C TRP A 228 -4.38 -13.69 -23.79
N THR A 229 -4.95 -14.88 -23.62
CA THR A 229 -4.37 -15.93 -22.79
C THR A 229 -4.17 -17.22 -23.59
N LYS A 230 -3.11 -17.92 -23.27
CA LYS A 230 -2.84 -19.26 -23.82
C LYS A 230 -2.10 -20.09 -22.78
N THR A 231 -2.40 -21.38 -22.75
CA THR A 231 -1.62 -22.36 -21.98
C THR A 231 -0.59 -22.98 -22.93
N ILE A 232 0.68 -22.84 -22.61
CA ILE A 232 1.81 -23.32 -23.40
C ILE A 232 2.70 -24.26 -22.59
N ASP A 233 3.55 -25.02 -23.28
CA ASP A 233 4.63 -25.74 -22.62
C ASP A 233 5.76 -24.76 -22.23
N ARG A 234 6.48 -25.09 -21.18
CA ARG A 234 7.56 -24.23 -20.67
C ARG A 234 8.64 -23.93 -21.72
N SER A 235 8.89 -24.86 -22.62
CA SER A 235 9.85 -24.72 -23.72
C SER A 235 9.45 -23.68 -24.76
N GLU A 236 8.17 -23.38 -24.90
CA GLU A 236 7.64 -22.42 -25.89
C GLU A 236 7.68 -20.98 -25.38
N LEU A 237 7.95 -20.75 -24.06
CA LEU A 237 7.83 -19.45 -23.44
C LEU A 237 8.78 -18.40 -24.05
N GLU A 238 10.03 -18.76 -24.31
CA GLU A 238 11.00 -17.81 -24.87
C GLU A 238 10.62 -17.41 -26.33
N ALA A 239 10.21 -18.37 -27.17
CA ALA A 239 9.70 -18.07 -28.49
C ALA A 239 8.42 -17.19 -28.47
N CYS A 240 7.56 -17.37 -27.43
CA CYS A 240 6.39 -16.52 -27.22
C CYS A 240 6.80 -15.09 -26.85
N ARG A 241 7.80 -14.92 -25.97
CA ARG A 241 8.32 -13.60 -25.55
C ARG A 241 9.00 -12.82 -26.67
N GLU A 242 9.67 -13.53 -27.58
CA GLU A 242 10.32 -12.88 -28.73
C GLU A 242 9.33 -12.32 -29.77
N ARG A 243 8.12 -12.89 -29.82
CA ARG A 243 7.12 -12.56 -30.84
C ARG A 243 5.98 -11.69 -30.32
N LEU A 244 5.65 -11.79 -29.04
CA LEU A 244 4.48 -11.18 -28.42
C LEU A 244 4.85 -10.43 -27.16
N ALA A 245 4.09 -9.38 -26.84
CA ALA A 245 4.22 -8.65 -25.58
C ALA A 245 3.64 -9.48 -24.42
N VAL A 246 4.41 -10.44 -23.92
CA VAL A 246 4.05 -11.27 -22.76
C VAL A 246 4.13 -10.40 -21.50
N ILE A 247 2.98 -10.05 -20.94
CA ILE A 247 2.89 -9.18 -19.75
C ILE A 247 2.98 -9.98 -18.46
N SER A 248 2.42 -11.19 -18.41
CA SER A 248 2.51 -12.06 -17.24
C SER A 248 2.60 -13.53 -17.59
N THR A 249 3.12 -14.32 -16.66
CA THR A 249 3.18 -15.78 -16.76
C THR A 249 2.90 -16.40 -15.42
N ARG A 250 2.07 -17.43 -15.37
CA ARG A 250 1.84 -18.21 -14.15
C ARG A 250 1.81 -19.70 -14.42
N LEU A 251 2.21 -20.50 -13.44
CA LEU A 251 2.05 -21.94 -13.49
C LEU A 251 0.64 -22.33 -13.02
N PHE A 252 -0.05 -23.10 -13.85
CA PHE A 252 -1.34 -23.68 -13.51
C PHE A 252 -1.34 -25.16 -13.91
N ALA A 253 -1.57 -26.05 -12.95
CA ALA A 253 -1.57 -27.51 -13.14
C ALA A 253 -0.33 -28.03 -13.94
N GLY A 254 0.85 -27.48 -13.64
CA GLY A 254 2.11 -27.90 -14.29
C GLY A 254 2.35 -27.33 -15.69
N ARG A 255 1.42 -26.54 -16.22
CA ARG A 255 1.55 -25.84 -17.51
C ARG A 255 1.74 -24.35 -17.30
N THR A 256 2.31 -23.68 -18.28
CA THR A 256 2.52 -22.22 -18.25
C THR A 256 1.33 -21.52 -18.92
N VAL A 257 0.59 -20.74 -18.16
CA VAL A 257 -0.41 -19.81 -18.70
C VAL A 257 0.29 -18.48 -18.94
N VAL A 258 0.18 -17.95 -20.16
CA VAL A 258 0.73 -16.65 -20.57
C VAL A 258 -0.41 -15.68 -20.84
N HIS A 259 -0.23 -14.42 -20.38
CA HIS A 259 -1.05 -13.32 -20.83
C HIS A 259 -0.22 -12.41 -21.73
N VAL A 260 -0.79 -12.06 -22.87
CA VAL A 260 -0.16 -11.16 -23.84
C VAL A 260 -1.03 -9.95 -24.09
N LEU A 261 -0.41 -8.81 -24.32
CA LEU A 261 -1.07 -7.58 -24.72
C LEU A 261 -1.00 -7.44 -26.23
N ALA A 262 -2.14 -7.46 -26.91
CA ALA A 262 -2.24 -7.29 -28.35
C ALA A 262 -3.57 -6.62 -28.73
N ASP A 263 -3.53 -5.70 -29.71
CA ASP A 263 -4.72 -4.99 -30.19
C ASP A 263 -5.61 -5.88 -31.09
N ALA A 264 -5.02 -6.95 -31.66
CA ALA A 264 -5.72 -7.94 -32.46
C ALA A 264 -5.39 -9.35 -31.99
N ASP A 265 -6.18 -10.34 -32.44
CA ASP A 265 -5.96 -11.75 -32.13
C ASP A 265 -4.55 -12.18 -32.54
N PRO A 266 -3.69 -12.63 -31.62
CA PRO A 266 -2.34 -13.11 -31.92
C PRO A 266 -2.33 -14.42 -32.75
N GLY A 267 -3.50 -15.06 -32.92
CA GLY A 267 -3.60 -16.37 -33.57
C GLY A 267 -3.12 -17.52 -32.70
N GLU A 268 -2.82 -18.64 -33.33
CA GLU A 268 -2.18 -19.81 -32.68
C GLU A 268 -2.88 -20.36 -31.44
N GLY A 269 -4.20 -20.19 -31.34
CA GLY A 269 -5.02 -20.70 -30.23
C GLY A 269 -4.98 -19.84 -28.96
N PHE A 270 -4.63 -18.58 -29.06
CA PHE A 270 -4.89 -17.60 -28.00
C PHE A 270 -6.40 -17.37 -27.87
N ALA A 271 -6.87 -17.25 -26.64
CA ALA A 271 -8.25 -16.91 -26.32
C ALA A 271 -8.29 -15.52 -25.71
N ARG A 272 -9.36 -14.76 -26.01
CA ARG A 272 -9.61 -13.47 -25.38
C ARG A 272 -9.81 -13.66 -23.90
N TYR A 273 -9.25 -12.75 -23.10
CA TYR A 273 -9.33 -12.77 -21.66
C TYR A 273 -9.80 -11.41 -21.13
N ASP A 274 -10.76 -11.41 -20.22
CA ASP A 274 -11.18 -10.20 -19.53
C ASP A 274 -10.13 -9.90 -18.45
N GLY A 275 -9.16 -9.06 -18.78
CA GLY A 275 -8.04 -8.73 -17.91
C GLY A 275 -8.50 -8.13 -16.56
N GLY A 276 -7.64 -8.24 -15.56
CA GLY A 276 -7.82 -7.67 -14.23
C GLY A 276 -6.81 -6.57 -13.91
N LEU A 277 -6.83 -6.07 -12.67
CA LEU A 277 -5.85 -5.08 -12.21
C LEU A 277 -4.42 -5.63 -12.25
N GLU A 278 -4.24 -6.94 -12.12
CA GLU A 278 -2.94 -7.61 -12.26
C GLU A 278 -2.36 -7.41 -13.67
N ASP A 279 -3.19 -7.49 -14.71
CA ASP A 279 -2.76 -7.26 -16.09
C ASP A 279 -2.42 -5.79 -16.34
N VAL A 280 -3.18 -4.84 -15.74
CA VAL A 280 -2.82 -3.41 -15.73
C VAL A 280 -1.46 -3.20 -15.08
N TYR A 281 -1.23 -3.82 -13.93
CA TYR A 281 0.03 -3.71 -13.21
C TYR A 281 1.21 -4.23 -14.05
N PHE A 282 1.11 -5.45 -14.57
CA PHE A 282 2.20 -6.05 -15.33
C PHE A 282 2.43 -5.36 -16.68
N SER A 283 1.37 -4.98 -17.41
CA SER A 283 1.52 -4.24 -18.67
C SER A 283 2.18 -2.88 -18.44
N THR A 284 1.83 -2.18 -17.35
CA THR A 284 2.45 -0.91 -17.00
C THR A 284 3.93 -1.07 -16.66
N LEU A 285 4.30 -2.09 -15.88
CA LEU A 285 5.71 -2.36 -15.57
C LEU A 285 6.50 -2.77 -16.79
N HIS A 286 5.90 -3.56 -17.69
CA HIS A 286 6.53 -3.97 -18.95
C HIS A 286 6.84 -2.73 -19.82
N ALA A 287 5.87 -1.84 -19.99
CA ALA A 287 6.05 -0.60 -20.75
C ALA A 287 7.10 0.33 -20.11
N ALA A 288 7.08 0.50 -18.78
CA ALA A 288 8.04 1.34 -18.07
C ALA A 288 9.48 0.86 -18.23
N ARG A 289 9.71 -0.46 -18.19
CA ARG A 289 11.05 -1.06 -18.39
C ARG A 289 11.54 -1.02 -19.84
N ALA A 290 10.64 -1.03 -20.81
CA ALA A 290 11.00 -0.90 -22.22
C ALA A 290 11.45 0.53 -22.60
N THR A 291 11.12 1.54 -21.79
CA THR A 291 11.44 2.96 -21.99
C THR A 291 12.60 3.47 -21.13
N ALA A 292 13.12 2.67 -20.21
CA ALA A 292 14.25 2.97 -19.33
C ALA A 292 15.58 2.55 -19.93
#